data_d598d303238b978108e4eb953324af30
#
_entry.id   d598d303238b978108e4eb953324af30
#
_cell.length_a   1.000
_cell.length_b   1.000
_cell.length_c   1.000
_cell.angle_alpha   90.00
_cell.angle_beta   90.00
_cell.angle_gamma   90.00
#
_symmetry.space_group_name_H-M   'P 1'
#
loop_
_entity.id
_entity.type
_entity.pdbx_description
1 polymer ?
#
loop_
_entity_poly.entity_id
_entity_poly.type
_entity_poly.pdbx_seq_one_letter_code
_entity_poly.pdbx_strand_id
1 'polypeptide(L)'
;MRTSSVLLRTCCLLGVALLAACQPAQDKDTSAPTGIAAKAMDEAQKGLGQASKELQQARTEIDAARAKLATENISLNRNDRKNLPKAEITPAGDLLIEGKAVATTPEQKALVLAYRAQLLQVVGDGMAIGMEGASIGIDAAAMALKGVLAGQNGDEISAQVGNDAKAKLKPKVEQLCARMPGLLTAQQALSAQLPAFTPYATMDQADVDDCMKNTDWTF
;
A
#
# COMPACT_ATOMS: atom_id res chain seq x y z
N MET A 1 -11.62 -12.55 25.91
CA MET A 1 -11.37 -12.13 24.53
C MET A 1 -12.02 -10.77 24.27
N ARG A 2 -11.50 -9.71 24.86
CA ARG A 2 -12.00 -8.33 24.81
C ARG A 2 -10.83 -7.36 24.97
N THR A 3 -9.96 -7.22 23.96
CA THR A 3 -8.84 -6.24 24.02
C THR A 3 -8.46 -5.62 22.67
N SER A 4 -9.16 -5.93 21.56
CA SER A 4 -8.77 -5.38 20.25
C SER A 4 -9.51 -4.12 19.79
N SER A 5 -10.49 -3.62 20.56
CA SER A 5 -11.32 -2.47 20.12
C SER A 5 -10.85 -1.11 20.61
N VAL A 6 -9.83 -1.03 21.45
CA VAL A 6 -9.40 0.24 22.05
C VAL A 6 -8.32 0.93 21.22
N LEU A 7 -7.48 0.19 20.49
CA LEU A 7 -6.38 0.76 19.69
C LEU A 7 -6.84 1.48 18.41
N LEU A 8 -8.01 1.11 17.85
CA LEU A 8 -8.48 1.72 16.60
C LEU A 8 -9.20 3.07 16.79
N ARG A 9 -9.63 3.38 18.01
CA ARG A 9 -10.32 4.65 18.31
C ARG A 9 -9.39 5.80 18.65
N THR A 10 -8.14 5.54 19.01
CA THR A 10 -7.17 6.57 19.38
C THR A 10 -6.50 7.23 18.16
N CYS A 11 -6.42 6.56 17.02
CA CYS A 11 -5.84 7.13 15.78
C CYS A 11 -6.72 8.17 15.10
N CYS A 12 -8.07 8.08 15.24
CA CYS A 12 -8.98 9.02 14.56
C CYS A 12 -9.13 10.38 15.27
N LEU A 13 -8.72 10.52 16.54
CA LEU A 13 -8.89 11.77 17.29
C LEU A 13 -7.70 12.74 17.18
N LEU A 14 -6.55 12.30 16.67
CA LEU A 14 -5.39 13.15 16.41
C LEU A 14 -5.40 13.85 15.05
N GLY A 15 -6.28 13.43 14.13
CA GLY A 15 -6.34 13.96 12.77
C GLY A 15 -7.17 15.26 12.62
N VAL A 16 -7.99 15.65 13.60
CA VAL A 16 -8.94 16.76 13.45
C VAL A 16 -8.44 18.09 14.05
N ALA A 17 -7.39 18.06 14.86
CA ALA A 17 -6.88 19.27 15.53
C ALA A 17 -5.95 20.15 14.65
N LEU A 18 -5.55 19.70 13.45
CA LEU A 18 -4.62 20.43 12.59
C LEU A 18 -5.27 21.33 11.54
N LEU A 19 -6.60 21.31 11.40
CA LEU A 19 -7.31 22.10 10.37
C LEU A 19 -7.78 23.48 10.83
N ALA A 20 -7.53 23.90 12.07
CA ALA A 20 -8.00 25.17 12.60
C ALA A 20 -6.97 26.33 12.55
N ALA A 21 -5.81 26.15 11.93
CA ALA A 21 -4.72 27.15 11.95
C ALA A 21 -4.50 27.90 10.62
N CYS A 22 -5.39 27.79 9.63
CA CYS A 22 -5.27 28.57 8.39
C CYS A 22 -6.23 29.76 8.40
N GLN A 23 -5.95 30.81 9.18
CA GLN A 23 -6.40 32.16 8.89
C GLN A 23 -5.22 32.95 8.30
N PRO A 24 -5.39 33.63 7.18
CA PRO A 24 -4.33 34.44 6.60
C PRO A 24 -4.10 35.69 7.47
N ALA A 25 -3.05 35.65 8.27
CA ALA A 25 -2.51 36.87 8.87
C ALA A 25 -1.64 37.58 7.83
N GLN A 26 -2.17 38.64 7.23
CA GLN A 26 -1.39 39.64 6.53
C GLN A 26 -0.66 40.50 7.54
N ASP A 27 0.58 40.14 7.85
CA ASP A 27 1.58 41.10 8.31
C ASP A 27 2.99 40.55 7.97
N LYS A 28 3.69 41.32 7.11
CA LYS A 28 5.09 41.13 6.75
C LYS A 28 5.97 41.59 7.90
N ASP A 29 6.22 40.73 8.87
CA ASP A 29 7.33 40.88 9.78
C ASP A 29 8.17 39.59 9.77
N THR A 30 9.33 39.70 9.17
CA THR A 30 10.36 38.65 9.08
C THR A 30 11.10 38.50 10.42
N SER A 31 10.37 38.33 11.52
CA SER A 31 10.95 37.94 12.80
C SER A 31 10.87 36.44 12.99
N ALA A 32 11.98 35.83 13.40
CA ALA A 32 12.06 34.39 13.71
C ALA A 32 10.88 34.01 14.65
N PRO A 33 10.22 32.86 14.41
CA PRO A 33 9.07 32.47 15.21
C PRO A 33 9.45 32.37 16.68
N THR A 34 8.88 33.24 17.52
CA THR A 34 9.15 33.25 18.95
C THR A 34 8.03 32.52 19.71
N GLY A 35 8.42 31.75 20.72
CA GLY A 35 7.48 31.15 21.65
C GLY A 35 6.72 29.93 21.10
N ILE A 36 5.41 30.01 20.93
CA ILE A 36 4.54 28.87 20.59
C ILE A 36 4.88 28.32 19.18
N ALA A 37 5.15 29.18 18.21
CA ALA A 37 5.48 28.76 16.85
C ALA A 37 6.82 28.00 16.76
N ALA A 38 7.83 28.48 17.51
CA ALA A 38 9.13 27.78 17.58
C ALA A 38 9.00 26.38 18.20
N LYS A 39 8.16 26.26 19.23
CA LYS A 39 7.87 24.97 19.88
C LYS A 39 7.14 24.00 18.95
N ALA A 40 6.13 24.49 18.22
CA ALA A 40 5.40 23.68 17.25
C ALA A 40 6.31 23.18 16.12
N MET A 41 7.27 24.01 15.68
CA MET A 41 8.28 23.65 14.68
C MET A 41 9.24 22.57 15.18
N ASP A 42 9.73 22.68 16.40
CA ASP A 42 10.61 21.69 17.03
C ASP A 42 9.88 20.34 17.17
N GLU A 43 8.62 20.35 17.59
CA GLU A 43 7.77 19.15 17.67
C GLU A 43 7.52 18.53 16.29
N ALA A 44 7.25 19.34 15.26
CA ALA A 44 7.09 18.86 13.90
C ALA A 44 8.36 18.22 13.34
N GLN A 45 9.54 18.81 13.59
CA GLN A 45 10.82 18.22 13.19
C GLN A 45 11.11 16.91 13.92
N LYS A 46 10.81 16.82 15.22
CA LYS A 46 10.93 15.56 15.98
C LYS A 46 9.98 14.49 15.44
N GLY A 47 8.73 14.86 15.12
CA GLY A 47 7.75 13.97 14.51
C GLY A 47 8.23 13.42 13.17
N LEU A 48 8.79 14.25 12.30
CA LEU A 48 9.38 13.82 11.02
C LEU A 48 10.57 12.87 11.23
N GLY A 49 11.43 13.16 12.19
CA GLY A 49 12.55 12.29 12.56
C GLY A 49 12.08 10.92 13.06
N GLN A 50 11.01 10.88 13.85
CA GLN A 50 10.38 9.65 14.30
C GLN A 50 9.75 8.87 13.15
N ALA A 51 8.94 9.52 12.29
CA ALA A 51 8.33 8.91 11.12
C ALA A 51 9.36 8.31 10.16
N SER A 52 10.51 8.97 9.97
CA SER A 52 11.61 8.45 9.17
C SER A 52 12.21 7.16 9.74
N LYS A 53 12.34 7.07 11.07
CA LYS A 53 12.82 5.84 11.74
C LYS A 53 11.81 4.72 11.62
N GLU A 54 10.53 5.01 11.82
CA GLU A 54 9.44 4.03 11.67
C GLU A 54 9.35 3.50 10.23
N LEU A 55 9.57 4.37 9.23
CA LEU A 55 9.65 3.94 7.83
C LEU A 55 10.81 2.99 7.58
N GLN A 56 11.98 3.20 8.20
CA GLN A 56 13.11 2.27 8.08
C GLN A 56 12.80 0.91 8.72
N GLN A 57 12.11 0.90 9.86
CA GLN A 57 11.65 -0.35 10.50
C GLN A 57 10.62 -1.06 9.60
N ALA A 58 9.63 -0.33 9.07
CA ALA A 58 8.63 -0.86 8.15
C ALA A 58 9.25 -1.47 6.88
N ARG A 59 10.33 -0.88 6.34
CA ARG A 59 11.10 -1.47 5.23
C ARG A 59 11.65 -2.85 5.58
N THR A 60 12.27 -2.97 6.74
CA THR A 60 12.81 -4.25 7.22
C THR A 60 11.71 -5.29 7.40
N GLU A 61 10.56 -4.89 7.95
CA GLU A 61 9.40 -5.78 8.14
C GLU A 61 8.78 -6.21 6.81
N ILE A 62 8.71 -5.32 5.82
CA ILE A 62 8.22 -5.64 4.46
C ILE A 62 9.18 -6.59 3.74
N ASP A 63 10.49 -6.39 3.87
CA ASP A 63 11.47 -7.32 3.27
C ASP A 63 11.37 -8.71 3.92
N ALA A 64 11.19 -8.78 5.24
CA ALA A 64 10.91 -10.02 5.94
C ALA A 64 9.57 -10.66 5.50
N ALA A 65 8.52 -9.85 5.31
CA ALA A 65 7.23 -10.32 4.82
C ALA A 65 7.33 -10.87 3.38
N ARG A 66 8.11 -10.22 2.51
CA ARG A 66 8.39 -10.73 1.15
C ARG A 66 9.10 -12.08 1.19
N ALA A 67 10.10 -12.23 2.06
CA ALA A 67 10.79 -13.50 2.23
C ALA A 67 9.84 -14.61 2.71
N LYS A 68 8.94 -14.29 3.65
CA LYS A 68 7.90 -15.21 4.13
C LYS A 68 6.92 -15.60 3.04
N LEU A 69 6.45 -14.66 2.21
CA LEU A 69 5.56 -14.96 1.09
C LEU A 69 6.16 -16.00 0.12
N ALA A 70 7.47 -16.03 -0.04
CA ALA A 70 8.13 -17.03 -0.88
C ALA A 70 8.07 -18.45 -0.26
N THR A 71 8.12 -18.57 1.06
CA THR A 71 8.30 -19.82 1.81
C THR A 71 7.05 -20.29 2.57
N GLU A 72 6.06 -19.41 2.77
CA GLU A 72 4.85 -19.72 3.51
C GLU A 72 3.63 -19.87 2.57
N ASN A 73 2.53 -20.36 3.11
CA ASN A 73 1.27 -20.45 2.37
C ASN A 73 0.71 -19.05 2.09
N ILE A 74 0.14 -18.87 0.90
CA ILE A 74 -0.58 -17.66 0.52
C ILE A 74 -2.08 -17.90 0.70
N SER A 75 -2.74 -17.07 1.51
CA SER A 75 -4.19 -17.10 1.64
C SER A 75 -4.86 -16.50 0.41
N LEU A 76 -5.89 -17.18 -0.10
CA LEU A 76 -6.71 -16.74 -1.22
C LEU A 76 -7.98 -16.01 -0.78
N ASN A 77 -8.30 -16.05 0.51
CA ASN A 77 -9.49 -15.39 1.04
C ASN A 77 -9.28 -13.88 1.12
N ARG A 78 -10.17 -13.16 0.47
CA ARG A 78 -10.28 -11.69 0.61
C ARG A 78 -11.24 -11.38 1.76
N ASN A 79 -11.01 -10.27 2.44
CA ASN A 79 -11.80 -9.85 3.61
C ASN A 79 -13.29 -9.59 3.29
N ASP A 80 -13.63 -9.33 2.03
CA ASP A 80 -14.97 -9.09 1.53
C ASP A 80 -15.79 -10.39 1.32
N ARG A 81 -15.14 -11.56 1.31
CA ARG A 81 -15.78 -12.88 1.08
C ARG A 81 -15.71 -13.79 2.30
N LYS A 82 -16.32 -13.36 3.39
CA LYS A 82 -16.31 -14.09 4.67
C LYS A 82 -17.00 -15.46 4.64
N ASN A 83 -17.76 -15.76 3.58
CA ASN A 83 -18.54 -17.00 3.48
C ASN A 83 -17.84 -18.13 2.72
N LEU A 84 -16.65 -17.89 2.15
CA LEU A 84 -15.89 -18.96 1.51
C LEU A 84 -15.00 -19.68 2.54
N PRO A 85 -14.87 -21.01 2.43
CA PRO A 85 -13.90 -21.77 3.21
C PRO A 85 -12.49 -21.17 3.08
N LYS A 86 -11.68 -21.27 4.13
CA LYS A 86 -10.29 -20.79 4.06
C LYS A 86 -9.54 -21.59 2.99
N ALA A 87 -8.97 -20.90 2.01
CA ALA A 87 -8.14 -21.50 0.99
C ALA A 87 -6.73 -20.89 0.98
N GLU A 88 -5.74 -21.74 0.75
CA GLU A 88 -4.33 -21.36 0.76
C GLU A 88 -3.58 -22.10 -0.37
N ILE A 89 -2.53 -21.47 -0.91
CA ILE A 89 -1.59 -22.11 -1.82
C ILE A 89 -0.26 -22.28 -1.10
N THR A 90 0.24 -23.51 -1.06
CA THR A 90 1.57 -23.81 -0.49
C THR A 90 2.70 -23.40 -1.43
N PRO A 91 3.93 -23.23 -0.94
CA PRO A 91 5.12 -23.07 -1.79
C PRO A 91 5.36 -24.24 -2.75
N ALA A 92 4.91 -25.43 -2.36
CA ALA A 92 5.02 -26.64 -3.18
C ALA A 92 3.94 -26.74 -4.28
N GLY A 93 2.98 -25.80 -4.34
CA GLY A 93 1.92 -25.78 -5.34
C GLY A 93 0.70 -26.62 -4.98
N ASP A 94 0.46 -26.88 -3.70
CA ASP A 94 -0.76 -27.55 -3.26
C ASP A 94 -1.82 -26.50 -2.95
N LEU A 95 -3.06 -26.71 -3.40
CA LEU A 95 -4.23 -25.95 -2.96
C LEU A 95 -4.77 -26.61 -1.70
N LEU A 96 -4.83 -25.84 -0.62
CA LEU A 96 -5.44 -26.27 0.64
C LEU A 96 -6.81 -25.60 0.80
N ILE A 97 -7.85 -26.35 1.14
CA ILE A 97 -9.16 -25.83 1.56
C ILE A 97 -9.40 -26.32 2.98
N GLU A 98 -9.60 -25.39 3.92
CA GLU A 98 -9.70 -25.68 5.36
C GLU A 98 -8.54 -26.54 5.88
N GLY A 99 -7.33 -26.25 5.37
CA GLY A 99 -6.10 -26.94 5.73
C GLY A 99 -5.92 -28.33 5.10
N LYS A 100 -6.89 -28.79 4.28
CA LYS A 100 -6.82 -30.09 3.59
C LYS A 100 -6.38 -29.91 2.15
N ALA A 101 -5.41 -30.69 1.71
CA ALA A 101 -4.95 -30.65 0.33
C ALA A 101 -6.02 -31.16 -0.64
N VAL A 102 -6.28 -30.39 -1.68
CA VAL A 102 -7.08 -30.82 -2.83
C VAL A 102 -6.24 -31.75 -3.69
N ALA A 103 -6.81 -32.90 -4.05
CA ALA A 103 -6.12 -33.83 -4.96
C ALA A 103 -5.92 -33.16 -6.33
N THR A 104 -4.68 -33.09 -6.80
CA THR A 104 -4.28 -32.47 -8.07
C THR A 104 -3.40 -33.39 -8.88
N THR A 105 -3.51 -33.31 -10.22
CA THR A 105 -2.53 -33.90 -11.13
C THR A 105 -1.24 -33.07 -11.17
N PRO A 106 -0.14 -33.61 -11.69
CA PRO A 106 1.08 -32.82 -11.89
C PRO A 106 0.86 -31.55 -12.73
N GLU A 107 0.00 -31.62 -13.74
CA GLU A 107 -0.33 -30.49 -14.63
C GLU A 107 -1.12 -29.43 -13.87
N GLN A 108 -2.11 -29.81 -13.07
CA GLN A 108 -2.86 -28.91 -12.21
C GLN A 108 -1.93 -28.22 -11.18
N LYS A 109 -1.03 -28.99 -10.59
CA LYS A 109 -0.04 -28.46 -9.65
C LYS A 109 0.88 -27.43 -10.31
N ALA A 110 1.29 -27.66 -11.56
CA ALA A 110 2.05 -26.66 -12.34
C ALA A 110 1.27 -25.36 -12.54
N LEU A 111 -0.06 -25.43 -12.78
CA LEU A 111 -0.92 -24.26 -12.89
C LEU A 111 -1.06 -23.50 -11.56
N VAL A 112 -1.16 -24.22 -10.43
CA VAL A 112 -1.15 -23.60 -9.10
C VAL A 112 0.14 -22.83 -8.86
N LEU A 113 1.30 -23.42 -9.22
CA LEU A 113 2.60 -22.76 -9.10
C LEU A 113 2.72 -21.53 -10.01
N ALA A 114 2.21 -21.63 -11.26
CA ALA A 114 2.21 -20.51 -12.19
C ALA A 114 1.36 -19.34 -11.67
N TYR A 115 0.16 -19.62 -11.17
CA TYR A 115 -0.68 -18.60 -10.54
C TYR A 115 -0.02 -17.98 -9.30
N ARG A 116 0.56 -18.82 -8.41
CA ARG A 116 1.29 -18.35 -7.23
C ARG A 116 2.44 -17.40 -7.63
N ALA A 117 3.19 -17.75 -8.67
CA ALA A 117 4.30 -16.91 -9.13
C ALA A 117 3.84 -15.53 -9.59
N GLN A 118 2.75 -15.44 -10.37
CA GLN A 118 2.17 -14.16 -10.79
C GLN A 118 1.64 -13.36 -9.60
N LEU A 119 0.95 -14.02 -8.67
CA LEU A 119 0.41 -13.38 -7.47
C LEU A 119 1.52 -12.78 -6.60
N LEU A 120 2.64 -13.49 -6.40
CA LEU A 120 3.79 -13.00 -5.65
C LEU A 120 4.41 -11.73 -6.29
N GLN A 121 4.45 -11.66 -7.61
CA GLN A 121 4.95 -10.47 -8.32
C GLN A 121 4.04 -9.27 -8.08
N VAL A 122 2.72 -9.44 -8.23
CA VAL A 122 1.74 -8.37 -8.00
C VAL A 122 1.76 -7.88 -6.55
N VAL A 123 1.80 -8.81 -5.58
CA VAL A 123 1.93 -8.46 -4.15
C VAL A 123 3.24 -7.71 -3.88
N GLY A 124 4.35 -8.16 -4.46
CA GLY A 124 5.65 -7.51 -4.32
C GLY A 124 5.67 -6.07 -4.86
N ASP A 125 5.05 -5.84 -6.03
CA ASP A 125 4.93 -4.51 -6.61
C ASP A 125 3.99 -3.63 -5.76
N GLY A 126 2.88 -4.17 -5.25
CA GLY A 126 1.98 -3.46 -4.33
C GLY A 126 2.69 -3.02 -3.04
N MET A 127 3.52 -3.88 -2.45
CA MET A 127 4.35 -3.54 -1.29
C MET A 127 5.35 -2.41 -1.62
N ALA A 128 5.97 -2.45 -2.81
CA ALA A 128 6.90 -1.41 -3.25
C ALA A 128 6.21 -0.06 -3.44
N ILE A 129 4.99 -0.04 -3.99
CA ILE A 129 4.16 1.16 -4.14
C ILE A 129 3.79 1.73 -2.76
N GLY A 130 3.35 0.86 -1.83
CA GLY A 130 3.00 1.28 -0.47
C GLY A 130 4.18 1.93 0.26
N MET A 131 5.37 1.36 0.15
CA MET A 131 6.60 1.92 0.75
C MET A 131 7.00 3.26 0.12
N GLU A 132 6.90 3.37 -1.21
CA GLU A 132 7.16 4.65 -1.89
C GLU A 132 6.17 5.72 -1.46
N GLY A 133 4.87 5.38 -1.37
CA GLY A 133 3.84 6.30 -0.89
C GLY A 133 4.13 6.81 0.53
N ALA A 134 4.55 5.93 1.44
CA ALA A 134 4.94 6.31 2.79
C ALA A 134 6.17 7.24 2.80
N SER A 135 7.18 6.97 1.95
CA SER A 135 8.35 7.85 1.79
C SER A 135 7.95 9.23 1.28
N ILE A 136 7.10 9.29 0.24
CA ILE A 136 6.59 10.54 -0.32
C ILE A 136 5.82 11.33 0.74
N GLY A 137 5.02 10.68 1.58
CA GLY A 137 4.30 11.35 2.66
C GLY A 137 5.23 12.05 3.67
N ILE A 138 6.34 11.42 4.03
CA ILE A 138 7.35 12.02 4.92
C ILE A 138 8.08 13.18 4.21
N ASP A 139 8.48 13.00 2.95
CA ASP A 139 9.13 14.04 2.15
C ASP A 139 8.21 15.26 2.00
N ALA A 140 6.91 15.03 1.73
CA ALA A 140 5.89 16.07 1.62
C ALA A 140 5.73 16.87 2.92
N ALA A 141 5.69 16.19 4.06
CA ALA A 141 5.60 16.85 5.35
C ALA A 141 6.87 17.69 5.65
N ALA A 142 8.06 17.18 5.27
CA ALA A 142 9.31 17.92 5.39
C ALA A 142 9.34 19.15 4.47
N MET A 143 8.84 19.05 3.24
CA MET A 143 8.71 20.16 2.29
C MET A 143 7.74 21.23 2.82
N ALA A 144 6.58 20.81 3.32
CA ALA A 144 5.60 21.71 3.91
C ALA A 144 6.20 22.52 5.07
N LEU A 145 6.91 21.84 5.97
CA LEU A 145 7.58 22.49 7.10
C LEU A 145 8.62 23.52 6.64
N LYS A 146 9.47 23.16 5.67
CA LYS A 146 10.46 24.09 5.08
C LYS A 146 9.80 25.25 4.34
N GLY A 147 8.74 24.98 3.59
CA GLY A 147 8.00 25.99 2.84
C GLY A 147 7.36 27.04 3.76
N VAL A 148 6.76 26.62 4.86
CA VAL A 148 6.20 27.54 5.88
C VAL A 148 7.31 28.44 6.46
N LEU A 149 8.48 27.87 6.77
CA LEU A 149 9.64 28.63 7.25
C LEU A 149 10.17 29.63 6.23
N ALA A 150 10.10 29.29 4.94
CA ALA A 150 10.57 30.14 3.84
C ALA A 150 9.49 31.15 3.37
N GLY A 151 8.29 31.16 3.96
CA GLY A 151 7.18 32.00 3.54
C GLY A 151 6.63 31.64 2.15
N GLN A 152 6.79 30.38 1.72
CA GLN A 152 6.26 29.90 0.44
C GLN A 152 4.73 29.78 0.48
N ASN A 153 4.11 29.92 -0.70
CA ASN A 153 2.68 29.69 -0.85
C ASN A 153 2.33 28.20 -0.71
N GLY A 154 1.30 27.87 0.07
CA GLY A 154 0.81 26.51 0.29
C GLY A 154 0.40 25.81 -1.01
N ASP A 155 -0.15 26.52 -1.98
CA ASP A 155 -0.55 25.98 -3.29
C ASP A 155 0.68 25.52 -4.11
N GLU A 156 1.79 26.29 -4.07
CA GLU A 156 3.04 25.92 -4.74
C GLU A 156 3.64 24.64 -4.12
N ILE A 157 3.62 24.55 -2.78
CA ILE A 157 4.10 23.37 -2.06
C ILE A 157 3.23 22.15 -2.43
N SER A 158 1.91 22.30 -2.44
CA SER A 158 0.98 21.22 -2.81
C SER A 158 1.20 20.75 -4.25
N ALA A 159 1.37 21.67 -5.19
CA ALA A 159 1.64 21.35 -6.59
C ALA A 159 2.97 20.59 -6.75
N GLN A 160 4.02 21.02 -6.04
CA GLN A 160 5.31 20.34 -6.07
C GLN A 160 5.22 18.93 -5.49
N VAL A 161 4.59 18.75 -4.33
CA VAL A 161 4.36 17.44 -3.70
C VAL A 161 3.57 16.52 -4.63
N GLY A 162 2.50 17.03 -5.27
CA GLY A 162 1.70 16.27 -6.22
C GLY A 162 2.51 15.81 -7.43
N ASN A 163 3.32 16.69 -8.00
CA ASN A 163 4.19 16.36 -9.14
C ASN A 163 5.25 15.32 -8.77
N ASP A 164 5.91 15.48 -7.62
CA ASP A 164 6.89 14.52 -7.12
C ASP A 164 6.27 13.15 -6.83
N ALA A 165 5.09 13.12 -6.22
CA ALA A 165 4.34 11.90 -5.97
C ALA A 165 3.99 11.19 -7.29
N LYS A 166 3.46 11.94 -8.27
CA LYS A 166 3.15 11.41 -9.60
C LYS A 166 4.39 10.85 -10.29
N ALA A 167 5.49 11.58 -10.30
CA ALA A 167 6.74 11.16 -10.93
C ALA A 167 7.30 9.86 -10.33
N LYS A 168 7.21 9.68 -9.01
CA LYS A 168 7.72 8.50 -8.30
C LYS A 168 6.77 7.30 -8.36
N LEU A 169 5.46 7.51 -8.27
CA LEU A 169 4.47 6.42 -8.18
C LEU A 169 4.00 5.93 -9.55
N LYS A 170 3.82 6.82 -10.54
CA LYS A 170 3.28 6.45 -11.85
C LYS A 170 4.01 5.25 -12.47
N PRO A 171 5.34 5.23 -12.61
CA PRO A 171 6.02 4.09 -13.25
C PRO A 171 5.86 2.78 -12.47
N LYS A 172 5.72 2.84 -11.14
CA LYS A 172 5.50 1.65 -10.31
C LYS A 172 4.08 1.10 -10.46
N VAL A 173 3.09 1.98 -10.54
CA VAL A 173 1.69 1.58 -10.79
C VAL A 173 1.52 1.03 -12.20
N GLU A 174 2.12 1.66 -13.20
CA GLU A 174 2.15 1.15 -14.57
C GLU A 174 2.78 -0.26 -14.63
N GLN A 175 3.87 -0.48 -13.91
CA GLN A 175 4.49 -1.81 -13.80
C GLN A 175 3.54 -2.82 -13.16
N LEU A 176 2.87 -2.47 -12.06
CA LEU A 176 1.87 -3.32 -11.41
C LEU A 176 0.73 -3.67 -12.38
N CYS A 177 0.14 -2.66 -13.04
CA CYS A 177 -0.95 -2.87 -13.99
C CYS A 177 -0.51 -3.72 -15.19
N ALA A 178 0.71 -3.57 -15.68
CA ALA A 178 1.27 -4.40 -16.75
C ALA A 178 1.39 -5.89 -16.38
N ARG A 179 1.38 -6.26 -15.08
CA ARG A 179 1.38 -7.66 -14.61
C ARG A 179 -0.01 -8.26 -14.51
N MET A 180 -1.06 -7.42 -14.40
CA MET A 180 -2.44 -7.88 -14.21
C MET A 180 -2.94 -8.84 -15.30
N PRO A 181 -2.67 -8.63 -16.60
CA PRO A 181 -3.05 -9.59 -17.65
C PRO A 181 -2.45 -10.99 -17.43
N GLY A 182 -1.18 -11.05 -17.00
CA GLY A 182 -0.50 -12.33 -16.71
C GLY A 182 -1.13 -13.06 -15.52
N LEU A 183 -1.48 -12.32 -14.46
CA LEU A 183 -2.17 -12.87 -13.30
C LEU A 183 -3.57 -13.38 -13.67
N LEU A 184 -4.34 -12.60 -14.46
CA LEU A 184 -5.67 -13.01 -14.95
C LEU A 184 -5.59 -14.28 -15.79
N THR A 185 -4.64 -14.35 -16.73
CA THR A 185 -4.42 -15.53 -17.57
C THR A 185 -4.10 -16.77 -16.73
N ALA A 186 -3.22 -16.64 -15.76
CA ALA A 186 -2.86 -17.74 -14.86
C ALA A 186 -4.06 -18.18 -13.99
N GLN A 187 -4.85 -17.22 -13.49
CA GLN A 187 -6.08 -17.50 -12.75
C GLN A 187 -7.10 -18.26 -13.59
N GLN A 188 -7.35 -17.82 -14.83
CA GLN A 188 -8.31 -18.46 -15.74
C GLN A 188 -7.87 -19.87 -16.10
N ALA A 189 -6.58 -20.07 -16.42
CA ALA A 189 -6.03 -21.38 -16.74
C ALA A 189 -6.20 -22.37 -15.55
N LEU A 190 -5.90 -21.89 -14.33
CA LEU A 190 -6.07 -22.70 -13.12
C LEU A 190 -7.55 -23.01 -12.85
N SER A 191 -8.42 -22.02 -12.95
CA SER A 191 -9.87 -22.17 -12.71
C SER A 191 -10.53 -23.15 -13.69
N ALA A 192 -10.09 -23.13 -14.96
CA ALA A 192 -10.59 -24.05 -15.99
C ALA A 192 -10.21 -25.51 -15.72
N GLN A 193 -9.08 -25.78 -15.07
CA GLN A 193 -8.57 -27.13 -14.85
C GLN A 193 -8.79 -27.64 -13.41
N LEU A 194 -9.03 -26.74 -12.44
CA LEU A 194 -9.21 -27.08 -11.03
C LEU A 194 -10.49 -26.46 -10.47
N PRO A 195 -11.65 -27.12 -10.59
CA PRO A 195 -12.94 -26.58 -10.15
C PRO A 195 -12.99 -26.14 -8.69
N ALA A 196 -12.22 -26.79 -7.80
CA ALA A 196 -12.10 -26.40 -6.39
C ALA A 196 -11.51 -25.00 -6.20
N PHE A 197 -10.75 -24.47 -7.16
CA PHE A 197 -10.17 -23.12 -7.14
C PHE A 197 -11.17 -22.05 -7.66
N THR A 198 -12.15 -22.42 -8.49
CA THR A 198 -13.06 -21.47 -9.15
C THR A 198 -13.72 -20.44 -8.23
N PRO A 199 -14.18 -20.78 -6.99
CA PRO A 199 -14.77 -19.80 -6.08
C PRO A 199 -13.80 -18.68 -5.66
N TYR A 200 -12.49 -18.91 -5.79
CA TYR A 200 -11.42 -17.99 -5.42
C TYR A 200 -10.86 -17.20 -6.61
N ALA A 201 -11.26 -17.57 -7.83
CA ALA A 201 -10.90 -16.88 -9.07
C ALA A 201 -11.76 -15.62 -9.24
N THR A 202 -11.35 -14.51 -8.63
CA THR A 202 -12.19 -13.32 -8.46
C THR A 202 -11.85 -12.15 -9.37
N MET A 203 -10.70 -12.21 -10.03
CA MET A 203 -10.26 -11.19 -10.97
C MET A 203 -10.91 -11.41 -12.34
N ASP A 204 -11.36 -10.34 -12.98
CA ASP A 204 -11.89 -10.34 -14.32
C ASP A 204 -11.18 -9.34 -15.24
N GLN A 205 -11.63 -9.25 -16.50
CA GLN A 205 -11.02 -8.34 -17.48
C GLN A 205 -11.27 -6.87 -17.10
N ALA A 206 -12.37 -6.55 -16.44
CA ALA A 206 -12.66 -5.18 -16.01
C ALA A 206 -11.63 -4.70 -14.98
N ASP A 207 -11.20 -5.56 -14.05
CA ASP A 207 -10.14 -5.24 -13.09
C ASP A 207 -8.83 -4.85 -13.79
N VAL A 208 -8.47 -5.56 -14.88
CA VAL A 208 -7.29 -5.28 -15.68
C VAL A 208 -7.44 -3.95 -16.41
N ASP A 209 -8.58 -3.74 -17.07
CA ASP A 209 -8.87 -2.54 -17.86
C ASP A 209 -8.90 -1.30 -16.96
N ASP A 210 -9.48 -1.40 -15.78
CA ASP A 210 -9.57 -0.31 -14.82
C ASP A 210 -8.19 0.04 -14.25
N CYS A 211 -7.34 -0.95 -13.99
CA CYS A 211 -5.96 -0.69 -13.59
C CYS A 211 -5.23 0.11 -14.67
N MET A 212 -5.33 -0.32 -15.93
CA MET A 212 -4.63 0.32 -17.06
C MET A 212 -5.13 1.73 -17.36
N LYS A 213 -6.44 2.00 -17.19
CA LYS A 213 -7.03 3.34 -17.41
C LYS A 213 -6.68 4.33 -16.31
N ASN A 214 -6.58 3.86 -15.07
CA ASN A 214 -6.38 4.71 -13.90
C ASN A 214 -4.90 4.99 -13.59
N THR A 215 -4.00 4.90 -14.56
CA THR A 215 -2.58 5.26 -14.40
C THR A 215 -2.32 6.77 -14.57
N ASP A 216 -3.27 7.54 -15.10
CA ASP A 216 -3.19 9.01 -15.23
C ASP A 216 -3.89 9.71 -14.06
N TRP A 217 -3.18 9.82 -12.94
CA TRP A 217 -3.68 10.53 -11.77
C TRP A 217 -3.56 12.04 -11.98
N THR A 218 -4.69 12.74 -11.87
CA THR A 218 -4.73 14.19 -11.65
C THR A 218 -4.97 14.42 -10.15
N PHE A 219 -3.98 15.04 -9.49
CA PHE A 219 -4.13 15.54 -8.13
C PHE A 219 -4.63 16.98 -8.16
#